data_049706baa8c8bb814404746e5b8dd8f4
#
_entry.id   049706baa8c8bb814404746e5b8dd8f4
#
_cell.length_a   1.000
_cell.length_b   1.000
_cell.length_c   1.000
_cell.angle_alpha   90.00
_cell.angle_beta   90.00
_cell.angle_gamma   90.00
#
_symmetry.space_group_name_H-M   'P 1'
#
loop_
_entity.id
_entity.type
_entity.pdbx_description
1 polymer ?
#
loop_
_entity_poly.entity_id
_entity_poly.type
_entity_poly.pdbx_seq_one_letter_code
_entity_poly.pdbx_strand_id
1 'polypeptide(L)'
;MNITAIIYDADARRTAYILGTVIGNCKLFPAERAPRDWSGYANVITVTASEDGPVVTAGLQKRVTFRPKGEDETVAAAELIAKAFCPPEAPMPTDALKARIDAFLEAHNTLALATGCGKWVRCTPLEYLRVDGRLYILTEGGLKFKGI
;
A
#
# COMPACT_ATOMS: atom_id res chain seq x y z
N MET A 1 -0.32 15.90 -4.83
CA MET A 1 -0.43 14.61 -4.13
C MET A 1 -1.91 14.38 -3.87
N ASN A 2 -2.50 13.35 -4.48
CA ASN A 2 -3.94 13.12 -4.37
C ASN A 2 -4.26 12.39 -3.06
N ILE A 3 -4.82 13.10 -2.08
CA ILE A 3 -5.21 12.52 -0.80
C ILE A 3 -6.65 12.03 -0.89
N THR A 4 -6.92 10.81 -0.43
CA THR A 4 -8.26 10.25 -0.31
C THR A 4 -8.77 10.42 1.12
N ALA A 5 -9.98 10.93 1.28
CA ALA A 5 -10.67 10.97 2.57
C ALA A 5 -11.51 9.71 2.75
N ILE A 6 -11.43 9.08 3.93
CA ILE A 6 -12.29 7.97 4.33
C ILE A 6 -13.10 8.39 5.55
N ILE A 7 -14.40 8.48 5.39
CA ILE A 7 -15.37 8.80 6.45
C ILE A 7 -15.97 7.50 6.94
N TYR A 8 -16.02 7.27 8.24
CA TYR A 8 -16.51 6.01 8.76
C TYR A 8 -17.35 6.15 10.04
N ASP A 9 -18.36 5.30 10.16
CA ASP A 9 -19.10 5.10 11.40
C ASP A 9 -18.26 4.33 12.42
N ALA A 10 -18.51 4.52 13.70
CA ALA A 10 -17.74 3.90 14.79
C ALA A 10 -17.64 2.36 14.63
N ASP A 11 -18.74 1.70 14.30
CA ASP A 11 -18.80 0.24 14.12
C ASP A 11 -18.16 -0.26 12.83
N ALA A 12 -17.91 0.63 11.86
CA ALA A 12 -17.24 0.33 10.59
C ALA A 12 -15.74 0.70 10.61
N ARG A 13 -15.20 1.05 11.78
CA ARG A 13 -13.81 1.53 11.94
C ARG A 13 -12.78 0.56 11.37
N ARG A 14 -12.90 -0.74 11.65
CA ARG A 14 -11.94 -1.76 11.18
C ARG A 14 -11.86 -1.79 9.66
N THR A 15 -13.01 -1.81 9.00
CA THR A 15 -13.11 -1.75 7.53
C THR A 15 -12.44 -0.49 6.97
N ALA A 16 -12.67 0.67 7.57
CA ALA A 16 -12.03 1.93 7.16
C ALA A 16 -10.50 1.88 7.27
N TYR A 17 -9.96 1.27 8.31
CA TYR A 17 -8.51 1.10 8.48
C TYR A 17 -7.91 0.17 7.44
N ILE A 18 -8.57 -0.95 7.12
CA ILE A 18 -8.12 -1.86 6.05
C ILE A 18 -8.10 -1.11 4.70
N LEU A 19 -9.18 -0.40 4.37
CA LEU A 19 -9.25 0.42 3.15
C LEU A 19 -8.11 1.44 3.10
N GLY A 20 -7.89 2.18 4.18
CA GLY A 20 -6.84 3.19 4.24
C GLY A 20 -5.43 2.62 4.07
N THR A 21 -5.18 1.43 4.61
CA THR A 21 -3.90 0.73 4.48
C THR A 21 -3.65 0.26 3.05
N VAL A 22 -4.65 -0.31 2.40
CA VAL A 22 -4.52 -0.87 1.04
C VAL A 22 -4.48 0.24 -0.02
N ILE A 23 -5.36 1.23 0.09
CA ILE A 23 -5.44 2.34 -0.89
C ILE A 23 -4.20 3.25 -0.75
N GLY A 24 -3.69 3.44 0.47
CA GLY A 24 -2.59 4.35 0.75
C GLY A 24 -2.97 5.84 0.59
N ASN A 25 -2.12 6.72 1.10
CA ASN A 25 -2.31 8.18 1.06
C ASN A 25 -3.73 8.64 1.44
N CYS A 26 -4.26 8.07 2.53
CA CYS A 26 -5.60 8.31 3.03
C CYS A 26 -5.58 9.10 4.34
N LYS A 27 -6.63 9.92 4.56
CA LYS A 27 -6.98 10.46 5.87
C LYS A 27 -8.31 9.87 6.31
N LEU A 28 -8.35 9.36 7.54
CA LEU A 28 -9.52 8.70 8.12
C LEU A 28 -10.23 9.67 9.07
N PHE A 29 -11.54 9.78 8.93
CA PHE A 29 -12.39 10.67 9.73
C PHE A 29 -13.56 9.87 10.31
N PRO A 30 -13.70 9.80 11.64
CA PRO A 30 -14.97 9.41 12.23
C PRO A 30 -16.09 10.33 11.72
N ALA A 31 -17.27 9.78 11.45
CA ALA A 31 -18.38 10.53 10.84
C ALA A 31 -18.73 11.80 11.61
N GLU A 32 -18.69 11.75 12.95
CA GLU A 32 -18.97 12.88 13.84
C GLU A 32 -17.90 13.99 13.78
N ARG A 33 -16.72 13.72 13.25
CA ARG A 33 -15.58 14.66 13.11
C ARG A 33 -15.22 14.95 11.67
N ALA A 34 -16.05 14.50 10.74
CA ALA A 34 -15.80 14.69 9.32
C ALA A 34 -15.87 16.20 8.96
N PRO A 35 -14.91 16.72 8.19
CA PRO A 35 -14.94 18.10 7.73
C PRO A 35 -16.18 18.34 6.85
N ARG A 36 -16.66 19.58 6.83
CA ARG A 36 -17.78 19.98 5.96
C ARG A 36 -17.34 20.24 4.52
N ASP A 37 -16.08 20.63 4.35
CA ASP A 37 -15.47 20.91 3.05
C ASP A 37 -14.50 19.81 2.65
N TRP A 38 -14.70 19.24 1.49
CA TRP A 38 -13.91 18.15 0.90
C TRP A 38 -13.08 18.60 -0.30
N SER A 39 -13.02 19.88 -0.61
CA SER A 39 -12.30 20.43 -1.77
C SER A 39 -10.79 20.11 -1.74
N GLY A 40 -10.22 19.88 -0.54
CA GLY A 40 -8.81 19.48 -0.37
C GLY A 40 -8.52 18.00 -0.63
N TYR A 41 -9.53 17.19 -0.99
CA TYR A 41 -9.39 15.75 -1.21
C TYR A 41 -9.73 15.39 -2.65
N ALA A 42 -8.89 14.57 -3.27
CA ALA A 42 -9.14 14.11 -4.63
C ALA A 42 -10.30 13.10 -4.71
N ASN A 43 -10.47 12.31 -3.67
CA ASN A 43 -11.49 11.26 -3.58
C ASN A 43 -12.08 11.21 -2.18
N VAL A 44 -13.33 10.77 -2.09
CA VAL A 44 -14.04 10.57 -0.82
C VAL A 44 -14.65 9.18 -0.82
N ILE A 45 -14.41 8.43 0.26
CA ILE A 45 -15.00 7.11 0.52
C ILE A 45 -15.82 7.24 1.81
N THR A 46 -17.02 6.70 1.82
CA THR A 46 -17.82 6.55 3.03
C THR A 46 -17.94 5.07 3.41
N VAL A 47 -17.78 4.77 4.68
CA VAL A 47 -17.92 3.43 5.25
C VAL A 47 -18.94 3.49 6.36
N THR A 48 -20.14 2.97 6.07
CA THR A 48 -21.26 2.98 7.01
C THR A 48 -21.50 1.59 7.56
N ALA A 49 -21.91 1.51 8.82
CA ALA A 49 -22.37 0.27 9.41
C ALA A 49 -23.80 -0.05 8.91
N SER A 50 -24.11 -1.33 8.70
CA SER A 50 -25.47 -1.81 8.46
C SER A 50 -25.66 -3.16 9.12
N GLU A 51 -26.92 -3.62 9.24
CA GLU A 51 -27.27 -4.92 9.83
C GLU A 51 -26.59 -6.09 9.10
N ASP A 52 -26.41 -5.98 7.78
CA ASP A 52 -25.77 -6.98 6.91
C ASP A 52 -24.23 -6.82 6.81
N GLY A 53 -23.63 -5.95 7.61
CA GLY A 53 -22.20 -5.64 7.57
C GLY A 53 -21.88 -4.26 7.01
N PRO A 54 -20.59 -3.92 6.87
CA PRO A 54 -20.18 -2.59 6.42
C PRO A 54 -20.51 -2.33 4.96
N VAL A 55 -20.94 -1.12 4.66
CA VAL A 55 -21.22 -0.64 3.31
C VAL A 55 -20.16 0.39 2.94
N VAL A 56 -19.37 0.09 1.92
CA VAL A 56 -18.32 0.97 1.39
C VAL A 56 -18.83 1.63 0.12
N THR A 57 -18.88 2.97 0.14
CA THR A 57 -19.28 3.76 -1.05
C THR A 57 -18.11 4.63 -1.49
N ALA A 58 -17.63 4.43 -2.70
CA ALA A 58 -16.55 5.21 -3.31
C ALA A 58 -17.11 6.18 -4.35
N GLY A 59 -16.73 7.46 -4.24
CA GLY A 59 -17.03 8.49 -5.23
C GLY A 59 -16.07 8.38 -6.42
N LEU A 60 -16.35 7.44 -7.32
CA LEU A 60 -15.72 7.31 -8.64
C LEU A 60 -16.52 8.11 -9.68
N GLN A 61 -16.14 8.07 -10.97
CA GLN A 61 -16.93 8.65 -12.07
C GLN A 61 -18.41 8.21 -12.04
N LYS A 62 -18.67 6.99 -11.51
CA LYS A 62 -19.97 6.54 -11.03
C LYS A 62 -19.83 6.10 -9.58
N ARG A 63 -20.78 6.49 -8.74
CA ARG A 63 -20.81 6.02 -7.35
C ARG A 63 -20.92 4.50 -7.33
N VAL A 64 -19.92 3.84 -6.73
CA VAL A 64 -19.89 2.37 -6.61
C VAL A 64 -20.02 2.00 -5.14
N THR A 65 -20.84 1.02 -4.85
CA THR A 65 -21.09 0.53 -3.50
C THR A 65 -20.64 -0.93 -3.38
N PHE A 66 -19.84 -1.23 -2.38
CA PHE A 66 -19.39 -2.56 -2.00
C PHE A 66 -19.99 -2.95 -0.66
N ARG A 67 -20.28 -4.24 -0.47
CA ARG A 67 -20.79 -4.82 0.80
C ARG A 67 -19.90 -6.01 1.19
N PRO A 68 -18.67 -5.74 1.68
CA PRO A 68 -17.75 -6.82 2.03
C PRO A 68 -18.24 -7.57 3.28
N LYS A 69 -18.22 -8.89 3.23
CA LYS A 69 -18.64 -9.78 4.33
C LYS A 69 -17.49 -10.19 5.24
N GLY A 70 -16.28 -9.69 5.01
CA GLY A 70 -15.11 -10.02 5.81
C GLY A 70 -13.89 -9.21 5.39
N GLU A 71 -12.74 -9.52 5.99
CA GLU A 71 -11.51 -8.77 5.72
C GLU A 71 -10.99 -8.99 4.31
N ASP A 72 -11.01 -10.23 3.81
CA ASP A 72 -10.53 -10.56 2.46
C ASP A 72 -11.35 -9.84 1.39
N GLU A 73 -12.69 -9.81 1.54
CA GLU A 73 -13.54 -9.04 0.62
C GLU A 73 -13.33 -7.53 0.76
N THR A 74 -13.01 -7.04 1.96
CA THR A 74 -12.65 -5.64 2.19
C THR A 74 -11.35 -5.29 1.48
N VAL A 75 -10.33 -6.15 1.54
CA VAL A 75 -9.06 -5.98 0.83
C VAL A 75 -9.30 -5.98 -0.69
N ALA A 76 -10.07 -6.93 -1.21
CA ALA A 76 -10.41 -6.98 -2.63
C ALA A 76 -11.16 -5.73 -3.11
N ALA A 77 -12.12 -5.23 -2.33
CA ALA A 77 -12.80 -3.97 -2.61
C ALA A 77 -11.83 -2.77 -2.59
N ALA A 78 -10.91 -2.73 -1.62
CA ALA A 78 -9.91 -1.69 -1.52
C ALA A 78 -8.96 -1.66 -2.73
N GLU A 79 -8.53 -2.82 -3.21
CA GLU A 79 -7.69 -2.94 -4.41
C GLU A 79 -8.40 -2.43 -5.68
N LEU A 80 -9.69 -2.76 -5.83
CA LEU A 80 -10.49 -2.26 -6.94
C LEU A 80 -10.63 -0.73 -6.90
N ILE A 81 -10.89 -0.17 -5.72
CA ILE A 81 -10.98 1.27 -5.49
C ILE A 81 -9.62 1.93 -5.77
N ALA A 82 -8.52 1.36 -5.26
CA ALA A 82 -7.18 1.90 -5.48
C ALA A 82 -6.82 1.95 -6.98
N LYS A 83 -7.11 0.89 -7.71
CA LYS A 83 -6.92 0.86 -9.18
C LYS A 83 -7.73 1.91 -9.91
N ALA A 84 -8.94 2.21 -9.42
CA ALA A 84 -9.82 3.20 -10.05
C ALA A 84 -9.41 4.65 -9.71
N PHE A 85 -8.92 4.90 -8.49
CA PHE A 85 -8.45 6.22 -8.06
C PHE A 85 -7.04 6.56 -8.57
N CYS A 86 -6.20 5.54 -8.66
CA CYS A 86 -4.84 5.65 -9.15
C CYS A 86 -4.65 4.65 -10.29
N PRO A 87 -5.21 4.93 -11.49
CA PRO A 87 -4.96 4.07 -12.62
C PRO A 87 -3.44 3.92 -12.79
N PRO A 88 -2.95 2.74 -13.15
CA PRO A 88 -1.54 2.52 -13.35
C PRO A 88 -1.01 3.56 -14.34
N GLU A 89 0.02 4.29 -13.95
CA GLU A 89 0.75 5.15 -14.88
C GLU A 89 1.21 4.32 -16.07
N ALA A 90 1.29 4.94 -17.23
CA ALA A 90 1.87 4.28 -18.40
C ALA A 90 3.24 3.70 -18.02
N PRO A 91 3.56 2.47 -18.41
CA PRO A 91 4.83 1.85 -18.05
C PRO A 91 5.98 2.75 -18.49
N MET A 92 6.87 3.02 -17.55
CA MET A 92 8.04 3.85 -17.82
C MET A 92 8.90 3.16 -18.92
N PRO A 93 9.40 3.90 -19.92
CA PRO A 93 10.34 3.33 -20.88
C PRO A 93 11.50 2.64 -20.19
N THR A 94 11.94 1.49 -20.69
CA THR A 94 12.94 0.63 -20.04
C THR A 94 14.23 1.38 -19.69
N ASP A 95 14.72 2.25 -20.57
CA ASP A 95 15.94 3.03 -20.32
C ASP A 95 15.75 4.05 -19.20
N ALA A 96 14.62 4.72 -19.15
CA ALA A 96 14.28 5.65 -18.08
C ALA A 96 14.13 4.92 -16.73
N LEU A 97 13.49 3.74 -16.74
CA LEU A 97 13.38 2.89 -15.55
C LEU A 97 14.76 2.43 -15.06
N LYS A 98 15.61 1.96 -15.98
CA LYS A 98 16.99 1.57 -15.66
C LYS A 98 17.76 2.71 -15.03
N ALA A 99 17.76 3.89 -15.65
CA ALA A 99 18.43 5.07 -15.11
C ALA A 99 17.94 5.44 -13.70
N ARG A 100 16.64 5.33 -13.44
CA ARG A 100 16.07 5.59 -12.12
C ARG A 100 16.49 4.55 -11.09
N ILE A 101 16.53 3.27 -11.47
CA ILE A 101 17.02 2.19 -10.61
C ILE A 101 18.49 2.40 -10.29
N ASP A 102 19.31 2.70 -11.30
CA ASP A 102 20.73 2.94 -11.13
C ASP A 102 21.00 4.12 -10.17
N ALA A 103 20.32 5.24 -10.36
CA ALA A 103 20.41 6.39 -9.47
C ALA A 103 19.97 6.07 -8.03
N PHE A 104 18.91 5.27 -7.87
CA PHE A 104 18.47 4.83 -6.54
C PHE A 104 19.52 3.95 -5.85
N LEU A 105 20.10 2.98 -6.56
CA LEU A 105 21.11 2.07 -6.02
C LEU A 105 22.43 2.79 -5.70
N GLU A 106 22.75 3.89 -6.39
CA GLU A 106 23.92 4.72 -6.10
C GLU A 106 23.70 5.65 -4.90
N ALA A 107 22.48 6.11 -4.70
CA ALA A 107 22.12 6.98 -3.57
C ALA A 107 21.96 6.23 -2.23
N HIS A 108 21.87 4.91 -2.25
CA HIS A 108 21.64 4.08 -1.08
C HIS A 108 22.69 2.97 -1.00
N ASN A 109 22.94 2.50 0.21
CA ASN A 109 23.90 1.41 0.46
C ASN A 109 23.32 0.28 1.31
N THR A 110 22.03 0.34 1.65
CA THR A 110 21.40 -0.63 2.53
C THR A 110 20.28 -1.38 1.79
N LEU A 111 20.26 -2.67 1.95
CA LEU A 111 19.19 -3.55 1.46
C LEU A 111 18.66 -4.44 2.59
N ALA A 112 17.48 -4.98 2.41
CA ALA A 112 16.93 -6.02 3.26
C ALA A 112 17.06 -7.37 2.53
N LEU A 113 17.96 -8.23 3.05
CA LEU A 113 18.14 -9.59 2.52
C LEU A 113 17.22 -10.54 3.27
N ALA A 114 16.23 -11.07 2.57
CA ALA A 114 15.40 -12.17 3.08
C ALA A 114 15.98 -13.52 2.62
N THR A 115 16.23 -14.39 3.58
CA THR A 115 16.67 -15.77 3.34
C THR A 115 15.74 -16.75 4.03
N GLY A 116 15.48 -17.89 3.43
CA GLY A 116 14.54 -18.87 3.98
C GLY A 116 14.99 -20.32 3.75
N CYS A 117 14.75 -21.17 4.75
CA CYS A 117 14.94 -22.62 4.66
C CYS A 117 13.79 -23.32 5.38
N GLY A 118 12.95 -24.03 4.65
CA GLY A 118 11.76 -24.68 5.18
C GLY A 118 10.78 -23.67 5.80
N LYS A 119 10.53 -23.80 7.10
CA LYS A 119 9.63 -22.91 7.85
C LYS A 119 10.29 -21.63 8.37
N TRP A 120 11.59 -21.49 8.20
CA TRP A 120 12.36 -20.37 8.72
C TRP A 120 12.56 -19.32 7.63
N VAL A 121 12.14 -18.11 7.93
CA VAL A 121 12.42 -16.92 7.10
C VAL A 121 13.10 -15.89 8.00
N ARG A 122 14.19 -15.33 7.52
CA ARG A 122 14.90 -14.25 8.19
C ARG A 122 15.09 -13.09 7.22
N CYS A 123 14.78 -11.89 7.65
CA CYS A 123 15.09 -10.66 6.93
C CYS A 123 16.13 -9.87 7.75
N THR A 124 17.21 -9.48 7.11
CA THR A 124 18.32 -8.77 7.77
C THR A 124 18.69 -7.56 6.93
N PRO A 125 18.76 -6.34 7.52
CA PRO A 125 19.35 -5.21 6.85
C PRO A 125 20.87 -5.44 6.70
N LEU A 126 21.40 -5.22 5.50
CA LEU A 126 22.82 -5.37 5.17
C LEU A 126 23.25 -4.20 4.30
N GLU A 127 24.49 -3.82 4.43
CA GLU A 127 25.11 -2.87 3.52
C GLU A 127 25.56 -3.58 2.24
N TYR A 128 25.48 -2.87 1.14
CA TYR A 128 26.00 -3.34 -0.15
C TYR A 128 26.92 -2.31 -0.78
N LEU A 129 27.85 -2.81 -1.59
CA LEU A 129 28.66 -2.05 -2.51
C LEU A 129 28.25 -2.39 -3.93
N ARG A 130 28.01 -1.37 -4.77
CA ARG A 130 27.72 -1.57 -6.18
C ARG A 130 29.00 -1.36 -7.01
N VAL A 131 29.39 -2.37 -7.75
CA VAL A 131 30.55 -2.31 -8.66
C VAL A 131 30.15 -2.98 -9.99
N ASP A 132 30.34 -2.28 -11.10
CA ASP A 132 30.04 -2.78 -12.45
C ASP A 132 28.63 -3.39 -12.60
N GLY A 133 27.63 -2.74 -12.01
CA GLY A 133 26.24 -3.15 -12.06
C GLY A 133 25.89 -4.38 -11.16
N ARG A 134 26.85 -4.88 -10.39
CA ARG A 134 26.66 -5.97 -9.43
C ARG A 134 26.61 -5.43 -8.01
N LEU A 135 25.83 -6.09 -7.17
CA LEU A 135 25.75 -5.79 -5.74
C LEU A 135 26.62 -6.79 -4.96
N TYR A 136 27.54 -6.27 -4.21
CA TYR A 136 28.41 -7.05 -3.32
C TYR A 136 27.99 -6.80 -1.88
N ILE A 137 27.69 -7.85 -1.15
CA ILE A 137 27.27 -7.80 0.25
C ILE A 137 28.38 -8.41 1.09
N LEU A 138 28.95 -7.61 1.99
CA LEU A 138 29.89 -8.09 2.99
C LEU A 138 29.10 -8.51 4.25
N THR A 139 29.35 -9.71 4.72
CA THR A 139 28.64 -10.22 5.89
C THR A 139 29.49 -11.21 6.66
N GLU A 140 29.43 -11.13 7.98
CA GLU A 140 30.19 -11.99 8.89
C GLU A 140 29.68 -13.44 8.95
N GLY A 141 28.79 -13.84 8.07
CA GLY A 141 28.25 -15.20 8.09
C GLY A 141 26.99 -15.32 8.97
N GLY A 142 26.78 -16.50 9.50
CA GLY A 142 25.65 -16.82 10.37
C GLY A 142 24.50 -17.56 9.67
N LEU A 143 23.33 -17.59 10.30
CA LEU A 143 22.18 -18.40 9.86
C LEU A 143 21.62 -18.01 8.49
N LYS A 144 21.95 -16.82 7.97
CA LYS A 144 21.52 -16.35 6.65
C LYS A 144 22.04 -17.22 5.51
N PHE A 145 23.19 -17.85 5.66
CA PHE A 145 23.75 -18.78 4.67
C PHE A 145 23.07 -20.14 4.65
N LYS A 146 22.22 -20.45 5.63
CA LYS A 146 21.44 -21.69 5.61
C LYS A 146 20.21 -21.62 4.71
N GLY A 147 19.88 -20.43 4.21
CA GLY A 147 18.71 -20.18 3.39
C GLY A 147 19.03 -19.74 1.94
N ILE A 148 20.29 -19.88 1.53
CA ILE A 148 20.77 -19.57 0.17
C ILE A 148 21.02 -20.87 -0.58
#